data_f4c98f3f8823c03f34394b1597acaa25
#
_entry.id   f4c98f3f8823c03f34394b1597acaa25
#
_cell.length_a   1.000
_cell.length_b   1.000
_cell.length_c   1.000
_cell.angle_alpha   90.00
_cell.angle_beta   90.00
_cell.angle_gamma   90.00
#
_symmetry.space_group_name_H-M   'P 1'
#
loop_
_entity.id
_entity.type
_entity.pdbx_description
1 polymer ?
#
loop_
_entity_poly.entity_id
_entity_poly.type
_entity_poly.pdbx_seq_one_letter_code
_entity_poly.pdbx_strand_id
1 'polypeptide(L)'
;MLLLLFKRKPDLKKFLHLLGFCLLILLGLVALAGALFGYFIYSPEPALPQLSGTLTKGAIEVGGLKRTYLTYVPRGLPQGAPLVLVMHGSGEHAAEIRIGTGYGFERLADEHGFAVVYPNAYTFDWNDCSKVGDFSVNGAEVDDVGFLNVLVDKLMAEISVDRGRVFATGVSAGGFMSIRLALEAPSRFRAVAAVAANVPTPENFKCTPAGQGTSVMIMNGTDDPLVPFAGGEVNLLGLFYKGGNVRSSRESGQYFADRNQLTGTPDTKSTAVADGVSVEQVLWHKAAKNMAANSTAANNTDANDSGTRAEVELVAIHGGGHGLPQAYWRRPRLLGPSPMTPDGPAVIWAFSHDSDPEPGCVNDGVR
;
A
#
# COMPACT_ATOMS: atom_id res chain seq x y z
N MET A 1 63.86 43.53 7.68
CA MET A 1 63.30 43.44 9.04
C MET A 1 61.93 42.82 8.94
N LEU A 2 61.84 41.49 8.63
CA LEU A 2 60.57 40.75 8.64
C LEU A 2 60.88 39.23 8.52
N LEU A 3 61.50 38.65 9.54
CA LEU A 3 61.77 37.19 9.56
C LEU A 3 62.05 36.76 11.01
N LEU A 4 61.02 36.87 11.87
CA LEU A 4 61.00 36.22 13.21
C LEU A 4 59.55 35.99 13.62
N LEU A 5 58.78 35.16 12.86
CA LEU A 5 57.53 34.59 13.32
C LEU A 5 57.76 33.12 13.65
N PHE A 6 58.10 32.89 14.91
CA PHE A 6 57.80 31.76 15.75
C PHE A 6 57.60 30.39 15.09
N LYS A 7 58.70 29.62 14.97
CA LYS A 7 58.63 28.15 15.07
C LYS A 7 58.58 27.72 16.53
N ARG A 8 57.44 27.87 17.22
CA ARG A 8 57.23 27.09 18.43
C ARG A 8 57.03 25.64 17.98
N LYS A 9 57.95 24.73 18.32
CA LYS A 9 57.72 23.29 18.16
C LYS A 9 56.41 22.94 18.88
N PRO A 10 55.48 22.30 18.23
CA PRO A 10 54.23 21.91 18.91
C PRO A 10 54.57 21.04 20.11
N ASP A 11 53.99 21.37 21.26
CA ASP A 11 54.14 20.57 22.51
C ASP A 11 53.46 19.23 22.27
N LEU A 12 54.25 18.20 22.01
CA LEU A 12 53.81 16.86 21.65
C LEU A 12 52.81 16.31 22.66
N LYS A 13 52.99 16.62 23.97
CA LYS A 13 52.07 16.19 25.03
C LYS A 13 50.68 16.83 24.86
N LYS A 14 50.64 18.14 24.61
CA LYS A 14 49.37 18.85 24.35
C LYS A 14 48.66 18.33 23.09
N PHE A 15 49.44 18.07 22.04
CA PHE A 15 48.91 17.49 20.80
C PHE A 15 48.31 16.09 21.04
N LEU A 16 49.02 15.21 21.79
CA LEU A 16 48.52 13.87 22.12
C LEU A 16 47.27 13.91 23.03
N HIS A 17 47.20 14.85 23.98
CA HIS A 17 45.98 15.02 24.78
C HIS A 17 44.81 15.52 23.96
N LEU A 18 45.04 16.48 23.05
CA LEU A 18 43.99 16.96 22.13
C LEU A 18 43.49 15.84 21.20
N LEU A 19 44.43 15.06 20.66
CA LEU A 19 44.10 13.91 19.80
C LEU A 19 43.29 12.85 20.60
N GLY A 20 43.72 12.53 21.80
CA GLY A 20 42.96 11.62 22.68
C GLY A 20 41.57 12.13 23.01
N PHE A 21 41.42 13.41 23.29
CA PHE A 21 40.13 14.05 23.54
C PHE A 21 39.23 14.02 22.29
N CYS A 22 39.77 14.36 21.12
CA CYS A 22 39.03 14.26 19.87
C CYS A 22 38.59 12.81 19.57
N LEU A 23 39.44 11.81 19.83
CA LEU A 23 39.11 10.39 19.67
C LEU A 23 37.99 9.97 20.61
N LEU A 24 38.00 10.41 21.87
CA LEU A 24 36.92 10.12 22.82
C LEU A 24 35.58 10.72 22.38
N ILE A 25 35.61 11.97 21.90
CA ILE A 25 34.40 12.59 21.31
C ILE A 25 33.90 11.80 20.12
N LEU A 26 34.78 11.41 19.19
CA LEU A 26 34.42 10.63 18.02
C LEU A 26 33.78 9.29 18.44
N LEU A 27 34.40 8.57 19.36
CA LEU A 27 33.85 7.32 19.89
C LEU A 27 32.48 7.52 20.55
N GLY A 28 32.30 8.60 21.30
CA GLY A 28 31.03 8.99 21.89
C GLY A 28 29.95 9.27 20.82
N LEU A 29 30.30 9.99 19.75
CA LEU A 29 29.39 10.26 18.64
C LEU A 29 29.03 8.98 17.88
N VAL A 30 29.98 8.08 17.63
CA VAL A 30 29.72 6.78 16.98
C VAL A 30 28.79 5.92 17.84
N ALA A 31 29.05 5.87 19.15
CA ALA A 31 28.18 5.13 20.08
C ALA A 31 26.75 5.71 20.10
N LEU A 32 26.63 7.04 20.15
CA LEU A 32 25.32 7.72 20.08
C LEU A 32 24.62 7.44 18.75
N ALA A 33 25.31 7.55 17.63
CA ALA A 33 24.76 7.25 16.30
C ALA A 33 24.29 5.79 16.21
N GLY A 34 25.08 4.84 16.73
CA GLY A 34 24.69 3.44 16.83
C GLY A 34 23.46 3.20 17.69
N ALA A 35 23.35 3.88 18.82
CA ALA A 35 22.19 3.81 19.70
C ALA A 35 20.94 4.40 19.02
N LEU A 36 21.04 5.55 18.34
CA LEU A 36 19.95 6.17 17.58
C LEU A 36 19.52 5.29 16.43
N PHE A 37 20.46 4.71 15.68
CA PHE A 37 20.16 3.76 14.63
C PHE A 37 19.41 2.55 15.16
N GLY A 38 19.93 1.92 16.22
CA GLY A 38 19.28 0.76 16.86
C GLY A 38 17.90 1.06 17.41
N TYR A 39 17.66 2.26 17.88
CA TYR A 39 16.37 2.66 18.44
C TYR A 39 15.35 3.06 17.35
N PHE A 40 15.73 3.87 16.37
CA PHE A 40 14.80 4.46 15.42
C PHE A 40 14.67 3.70 14.11
N ILE A 41 15.74 3.01 13.69
CA ILE A 41 15.81 2.44 12.31
C ILE A 41 15.87 0.92 12.34
N TYR A 42 16.64 0.33 13.26
CA TYR A 42 16.81 -1.12 13.28
C TYR A 42 15.52 -1.84 13.62
N SER A 43 15.09 -2.73 12.73
CA SER A 43 13.94 -3.62 12.92
C SER A 43 14.33 -5.01 12.40
N PRO A 44 14.50 -6.00 13.31
CA PRO A 44 14.89 -7.34 12.90
C PRO A 44 13.79 -8.00 12.07
N GLU A 45 14.20 -8.73 11.04
CA GLU A 45 13.25 -9.48 10.22
C GLU A 45 12.57 -10.57 11.05
N PRO A 46 11.25 -10.79 10.86
CA PRO A 46 10.55 -11.86 11.52
C PRO A 46 10.96 -13.22 10.94
N ALA A 47 10.81 -14.27 11.72
CA ALA A 47 10.98 -15.62 11.21
C ALA A 47 9.97 -15.91 10.09
N LEU A 48 10.43 -16.56 9.02
CA LEU A 48 9.54 -17.00 7.96
C LEU A 48 8.53 -18.01 8.54
N PRO A 49 7.20 -17.76 8.38
CA PRO A 49 6.20 -18.72 8.84
C PRO A 49 6.24 -20.03 8.04
N GLN A 50 5.64 -21.08 8.58
CA GLN A 50 5.44 -22.30 7.81
C GLN A 50 4.35 -22.05 6.78
N LEU A 51 4.75 -22.06 5.51
CA LEU A 51 3.88 -21.83 4.36
C LEU A 51 3.77 -23.11 3.53
N SER A 52 2.58 -23.35 2.97
CA SER A 52 2.32 -24.55 2.16
C SER A 52 2.81 -24.45 0.73
N GLY A 53 2.87 -23.20 0.23
CA GLY A 53 3.05 -22.88 -1.18
C GLY A 53 4.50 -22.73 -1.62
N THR A 54 4.65 -22.33 -2.87
CA THR A 54 5.94 -22.10 -3.52
C THR A 54 6.10 -20.63 -3.88
N LEU A 55 7.23 -20.04 -3.47
CA LEU A 55 7.65 -18.72 -3.88
C LEU A 55 8.58 -18.82 -5.08
N THR A 56 8.23 -18.18 -6.19
CA THR A 56 9.04 -18.15 -7.41
C THR A 56 9.43 -16.73 -7.79
N LYS A 57 10.59 -16.59 -8.45
CA LYS A 57 11.05 -15.34 -9.05
C LYS A 57 10.71 -15.35 -10.52
N GLY A 58 10.06 -14.28 -10.99
CA GLY A 58 9.76 -14.10 -12.41
C GLY A 58 10.36 -12.83 -12.96
N ALA A 59 10.42 -12.77 -14.28
CA ALA A 59 10.75 -11.56 -15.02
C ALA A 59 9.93 -11.51 -16.32
N ILE A 60 9.65 -10.27 -16.77
CA ILE A 60 8.95 -10.00 -18.01
C ILE A 60 9.52 -8.73 -18.62
N GLU A 61 9.55 -8.65 -19.93
CA GLU A 61 9.95 -7.44 -20.65
C GLU A 61 8.72 -6.64 -21.07
N VAL A 62 8.65 -5.38 -20.65
CA VAL A 62 7.55 -4.47 -20.97
C VAL A 62 8.13 -3.11 -21.33
N GLY A 63 7.78 -2.60 -22.51
CA GLY A 63 8.30 -1.31 -23.00
C GLY A 63 9.83 -1.27 -23.12
N GLY A 64 10.48 -2.40 -23.41
CA GLY A 64 11.95 -2.52 -23.47
C GLY A 64 12.64 -2.55 -22.10
N LEU A 65 11.88 -2.60 -21.00
CA LEU A 65 12.40 -2.67 -19.65
C LEU A 65 12.17 -4.06 -19.06
N LYS A 66 13.22 -4.65 -18.49
CA LYS A 66 13.11 -5.90 -17.74
C LYS A 66 12.50 -5.62 -16.37
N ARG A 67 11.27 -6.12 -16.15
CA ARG A 67 10.52 -6.01 -14.90
C ARG A 67 10.57 -7.35 -14.16
N THR A 68 10.75 -7.29 -12.85
CA THR A 68 10.88 -8.50 -12.02
C THR A 68 9.76 -8.56 -10.98
N TYR A 69 9.46 -9.76 -10.49
CA TYR A 69 8.43 -9.97 -9.48
C TYR A 69 8.67 -11.28 -8.72
N LEU A 70 8.02 -11.42 -7.58
CA LEU A 70 7.88 -12.67 -6.86
C LEU A 70 6.43 -13.13 -6.95
N THR A 71 6.20 -14.44 -7.08
CA THR A 71 4.86 -15.02 -7.05
C THR A 71 4.80 -16.10 -6.00
N TYR A 72 3.83 -16.04 -5.12
CA TYR A 72 3.51 -17.09 -4.16
C TYR A 72 2.25 -17.83 -4.61
N VAL A 73 2.38 -19.14 -4.75
CA VAL A 73 1.27 -20.02 -5.14
C VAL A 73 1.09 -21.07 -4.05
N PRO A 74 -0.04 -21.06 -3.31
CA PRO A 74 -0.30 -22.05 -2.27
C PRO A 74 -0.44 -23.45 -2.86
N ARG A 75 -0.20 -24.46 -2.04
CA ARG A 75 -0.40 -25.85 -2.46
C ARG A 75 -1.88 -26.10 -2.74
N GLY A 76 -2.18 -26.67 -3.89
CA GLY A 76 -3.55 -27.00 -4.28
C GLY A 76 -4.39 -25.78 -4.63
N LEU A 77 -3.78 -24.71 -5.17
CA LEU A 77 -4.49 -23.54 -5.68
C LEU A 77 -5.66 -23.97 -6.57
N PRO A 78 -6.92 -23.58 -6.28
CA PRO A 78 -8.06 -23.95 -7.09
C PRO A 78 -8.00 -23.31 -8.48
N GLN A 79 -8.61 -23.96 -9.47
CA GLN A 79 -8.79 -23.36 -10.78
C GLN A 79 -9.70 -22.11 -10.67
N GLY A 80 -9.33 -21.05 -11.38
CA GLY A 80 -10.05 -19.78 -11.29
C GLY A 80 -9.88 -19.09 -9.91
N ALA A 81 -8.74 -19.31 -9.26
CA ALA A 81 -8.43 -18.65 -7.99
C ALA A 81 -8.30 -17.12 -8.13
N PRO A 82 -8.52 -16.35 -7.06
CA PRO A 82 -8.20 -14.93 -7.03
C PRO A 82 -6.70 -14.68 -7.17
N LEU A 83 -6.34 -13.47 -7.63
CA LEU A 83 -4.96 -12.96 -7.66
C LEU A 83 -4.88 -11.65 -6.88
N VAL A 84 -3.95 -11.57 -5.93
CA VAL A 84 -3.66 -10.36 -5.16
C VAL A 84 -2.28 -9.81 -5.54
N LEU A 85 -2.24 -8.58 -6.04
CA LEU A 85 -1.00 -7.83 -6.22
C LEU A 85 -0.68 -7.06 -4.95
N VAL A 86 0.56 -7.17 -4.44
CA VAL A 86 1.02 -6.46 -3.24
C VAL A 86 2.26 -5.63 -3.59
N MET A 87 2.09 -4.31 -3.65
CA MET A 87 3.11 -3.37 -4.13
C MET A 87 3.89 -2.75 -2.97
N HIS A 88 5.21 -2.67 -3.13
CA HIS A 88 6.15 -2.16 -2.11
C HIS A 88 6.14 -0.62 -2.02
N GLY A 89 6.70 -0.09 -0.94
CA GLY A 89 6.94 1.35 -0.74
C GLY A 89 8.17 1.86 -1.49
N SER A 90 8.41 3.19 -1.41
CA SER A 90 9.60 3.82 -1.99
C SER A 90 10.89 3.22 -1.44
N GLY A 91 11.83 2.92 -2.32
CA GLY A 91 13.14 2.36 -1.96
C GLY A 91 13.12 0.91 -1.52
N GLU A 92 11.98 0.25 -1.56
CA GLU A 92 11.81 -1.16 -1.23
C GLU A 92 11.75 -2.03 -2.50
N HIS A 93 11.64 -3.34 -2.29
CA HIS A 93 11.43 -4.37 -3.32
C HIS A 93 10.34 -5.36 -2.89
N ALA A 94 10.05 -6.30 -3.77
CA ALA A 94 9.11 -7.39 -3.53
C ALA A 94 9.41 -8.21 -2.27
N ALA A 95 10.68 -8.40 -1.91
CA ALA A 95 11.06 -9.14 -0.71
C ALA A 95 10.73 -8.38 0.57
N GLU A 96 10.98 -7.06 0.59
CA GLU A 96 10.74 -6.20 1.75
C GLU A 96 9.24 -6.04 2.04
N ILE A 97 8.40 -5.87 1.02
CA ILE A 97 6.96 -5.75 1.26
C ILE A 97 6.35 -7.05 1.80
N ARG A 98 6.86 -8.23 1.41
CA ARG A 98 6.45 -9.50 2.01
C ARG A 98 6.70 -9.50 3.52
N ILE A 99 7.89 -9.06 3.94
CA ILE A 99 8.25 -8.89 5.36
C ILE A 99 7.37 -7.81 5.99
N GLY A 100 7.22 -6.67 5.30
CA GLY A 100 6.43 -5.53 5.73
C GLY A 100 4.98 -5.83 6.02
N THR A 101 4.41 -6.84 5.34
CA THR A 101 3.05 -7.36 5.60
C THR A 101 3.04 -8.52 6.61
N GLY A 102 4.17 -8.85 7.23
CA GLY A 102 4.31 -9.98 8.15
C GLY A 102 4.00 -11.32 7.47
N TYR A 103 4.26 -11.44 6.17
CA TYR A 103 3.83 -12.59 5.35
C TYR A 103 2.32 -12.87 5.40
N GLY A 104 1.51 -11.86 5.75
CA GLY A 104 0.08 -12.00 6.00
C GLY A 104 -0.68 -12.46 4.76
N PHE A 105 -0.36 -11.91 3.58
CA PHE A 105 -1.02 -12.34 2.35
C PHE A 105 -0.68 -13.77 1.94
N GLU A 106 0.52 -14.27 2.24
CA GLU A 106 0.88 -15.66 1.95
C GLU A 106 0.16 -16.63 2.87
N ARG A 107 0.02 -16.28 4.17
CA ARG A 107 -0.77 -17.09 5.13
C ARG A 107 -2.23 -17.15 4.75
N LEU A 108 -2.81 -16.01 4.37
CA LEU A 108 -4.19 -15.93 3.89
C LEU A 108 -4.36 -16.67 2.56
N ALA A 109 -3.35 -16.64 1.68
CA ALA A 109 -3.37 -17.40 0.44
C ALA A 109 -3.42 -18.91 0.69
N ASP A 110 -2.68 -19.41 1.69
CA ASP A 110 -2.74 -20.82 2.12
C ASP A 110 -4.12 -21.19 2.71
N GLU A 111 -4.75 -20.26 3.42
CA GLU A 111 -6.04 -20.46 4.09
C GLU A 111 -7.22 -20.37 3.11
N HIS A 112 -7.18 -19.42 2.18
CA HIS A 112 -8.32 -19.08 1.32
C HIS A 112 -8.15 -19.46 -0.15
N GLY A 113 -6.99 -19.97 -0.57
CA GLY A 113 -6.78 -20.48 -1.91
C GLY A 113 -6.70 -19.39 -2.98
N PHE A 114 -5.86 -18.40 -2.81
CA PHE A 114 -5.56 -17.39 -3.83
C PHE A 114 -4.05 -17.28 -4.11
N ALA A 115 -3.67 -16.71 -5.26
CA ALA A 115 -2.27 -16.45 -5.57
C ALA A 115 -1.88 -15.03 -5.18
N VAL A 116 -0.60 -14.84 -4.78
CA VAL A 116 -0.06 -13.51 -4.45
C VAL A 116 1.08 -13.19 -5.39
N VAL A 117 1.11 -11.97 -5.92
CA VAL A 117 2.26 -11.47 -6.67
C VAL A 117 2.80 -10.17 -6.06
N TYR A 118 4.11 -10.10 -5.95
CA TYR A 118 4.86 -8.95 -5.47
C TYR A 118 5.71 -8.40 -6.61
N PRO A 119 5.19 -7.44 -7.39
CA PRO A 119 5.94 -6.82 -8.47
C PRO A 119 6.99 -5.84 -7.93
N ASN A 120 8.08 -5.64 -8.70
CA ASN A 120 9.07 -4.59 -8.43
C ASN A 120 8.83 -3.39 -9.35
N ALA A 121 8.83 -2.20 -8.78
CA ALA A 121 8.99 -0.96 -9.53
C ALA A 121 10.35 -0.94 -10.22
N TYR A 122 10.47 -0.24 -11.36
CA TYR A 122 11.72 -0.22 -12.12
C TYR A 122 12.79 0.68 -11.46
N THR A 123 12.36 1.84 -10.95
CA THR A 123 13.22 2.87 -10.35
C THR A 123 13.21 2.87 -8.82
N PHE A 124 12.87 1.76 -8.17
CA PHE A 124 12.62 1.65 -6.73
C PHE A 124 11.42 2.46 -6.24
N ASP A 125 10.71 3.13 -7.14
CA ASP A 125 9.49 3.87 -6.87
C ASP A 125 8.49 3.67 -8.00
N TRP A 126 7.21 3.87 -7.71
CA TRP A 126 6.12 3.68 -8.67
C TRP A 126 5.78 5.02 -9.34
N ASN A 127 5.60 5.00 -10.65
CA ASN A 127 5.03 6.13 -11.37
C ASN A 127 3.53 6.22 -11.03
N ASP A 128 3.21 6.88 -9.93
CA ASP A 128 1.87 7.06 -9.39
C ASP A 128 1.16 8.31 -9.93
N CYS A 129 0.07 8.77 -9.26
CA CYS A 129 -0.69 9.94 -9.68
C CYS A 129 -0.07 11.29 -9.27
N SER A 130 1.09 11.31 -8.58
CA SER A 130 1.72 12.54 -8.14
C SER A 130 2.54 13.17 -9.27
N LYS A 131 2.47 14.50 -9.41
CA LYS A 131 3.34 15.25 -10.32
C LYS A 131 4.78 15.36 -9.80
N VAL A 132 4.95 15.21 -8.48
CA VAL A 132 6.25 15.27 -7.83
C VAL A 132 6.90 13.90 -7.92
N GLY A 133 8.15 13.88 -8.38
CA GLY A 133 8.94 12.67 -8.59
C GLY A 133 9.42 12.57 -10.04
N ASP A 134 10.60 12.01 -10.22
CA ASP A 134 11.14 11.69 -11.55
C ASP A 134 11.06 10.17 -11.73
N PHE A 135 10.06 9.73 -12.49
CA PHE A 135 9.82 8.32 -12.82
C PHE A 135 10.26 8.00 -14.25
N SER A 136 11.13 8.82 -14.82
CA SER A 136 11.59 8.66 -16.19
C SER A 136 12.84 7.79 -16.30
N VAL A 137 12.90 7.01 -17.37
CA VAL A 137 14.07 6.24 -17.78
C VAL A 137 14.35 6.56 -19.24
N ASN A 138 15.58 6.99 -19.54
CA ASN A 138 15.97 7.42 -20.89
C ASN A 138 15.06 8.53 -21.47
N GLY A 139 14.56 9.42 -20.61
CA GLY A 139 13.70 10.55 -21.01
C GLY A 139 12.21 10.20 -21.26
N ALA A 140 11.79 8.98 -20.95
CA ALA A 140 10.38 8.57 -21.00
C ALA A 140 9.91 8.11 -19.62
N GLU A 141 8.68 8.47 -19.23
CA GLU A 141 8.06 7.95 -18.00
C GLU A 141 7.90 6.43 -18.07
N VAL A 142 8.19 5.76 -16.93
CA VAL A 142 7.98 4.31 -16.80
C VAL A 142 6.48 4.01 -16.79
N ASP A 143 6.04 3.14 -17.67
CA ASP A 143 4.64 2.67 -17.71
C ASP A 143 4.42 1.52 -16.72
N ASP A 144 4.18 1.86 -15.45
CA ASP A 144 3.89 0.88 -14.41
C ASP A 144 2.48 0.30 -14.54
N VAL A 145 1.49 1.05 -15.02
CA VAL A 145 0.13 0.54 -15.28
C VAL A 145 0.17 -0.53 -16.37
N GLY A 146 0.84 -0.26 -17.48
CA GLY A 146 1.04 -1.23 -18.57
C GLY A 146 1.78 -2.49 -18.08
N PHE A 147 2.85 -2.32 -17.29
CA PHE A 147 3.55 -3.45 -16.70
C PHE A 147 2.64 -4.34 -15.85
N LEU A 148 1.89 -3.76 -14.91
CA LEU A 148 1.02 -4.52 -14.01
C LEU A 148 -0.11 -5.23 -14.76
N ASN A 149 -0.66 -4.60 -15.81
CA ASN A 149 -1.65 -5.23 -16.69
C ASN A 149 -1.06 -6.45 -17.42
N VAL A 150 0.12 -6.33 -18.02
CA VAL A 150 0.79 -7.44 -18.73
C VAL A 150 1.19 -8.55 -17.76
N LEU A 151 1.62 -8.20 -16.53
CA LEU A 151 1.93 -9.16 -15.49
C LEU A 151 0.69 -9.98 -15.08
N VAL A 152 -0.45 -9.33 -14.89
CA VAL A 152 -1.73 -10.01 -14.62
C VAL A 152 -2.09 -10.97 -15.75
N ASP A 153 -2.02 -10.54 -17.03
CA ASP A 153 -2.32 -11.40 -18.18
C ASP A 153 -1.41 -12.63 -18.24
N LYS A 154 -0.11 -12.45 -17.94
CA LYS A 154 0.85 -13.56 -17.88
C LYS A 154 0.46 -14.55 -16.79
N LEU A 155 0.19 -14.09 -15.56
CA LEU A 155 -0.14 -14.95 -14.43
C LEU A 155 -1.48 -15.67 -14.64
N MET A 156 -2.46 -15.02 -15.27
CA MET A 156 -3.72 -15.67 -15.65
C MET A 156 -3.50 -16.85 -16.60
N ALA A 157 -2.56 -16.72 -17.53
CA ALA A 157 -2.22 -17.80 -18.45
C ALA A 157 -1.41 -18.93 -17.78
N GLU A 158 -0.57 -18.62 -16.81
CA GLU A 158 0.37 -19.57 -16.19
C GLU A 158 -0.20 -20.33 -14.99
N ILE A 159 -1.03 -19.68 -14.16
CA ILE A 159 -1.52 -20.24 -12.90
C ILE A 159 -3.05 -20.31 -12.80
N SER A 160 -3.75 -20.14 -13.91
CA SER A 160 -5.21 -20.28 -14.02
C SER A 160 -6.02 -19.47 -13.02
N VAL A 161 -5.63 -18.22 -12.77
CA VAL A 161 -6.39 -17.28 -11.92
C VAL A 161 -7.56 -16.66 -12.69
N ASP A 162 -8.60 -16.23 -11.97
CA ASP A 162 -9.80 -15.63 -12.54
C ASP A 162 -9.58 -14.17 -12.91
N ARG A 163 -9.91 -13.81 -14.15
CA ARG A 163 -9.86 -12.43 -14.65
C ARG A 163 -10.75 -11.46 -13.86
N GLY A 164 -11.89 -11.92 -13.36
CA GLY A 164 -12.85 -11.13 -12.59
C GLY A 164 -12.47 -10.95 -11.12
N ARG A 165 -11.46 -11.70 -10.63
CA ARG A 165 -11.04 -11.71 -9.23
C ARG A 165 -9.57 -11.31 -9.06
N VAL A 166 -9.20 -10.16 -9.64
CA VAL A 166 -7.86 -9.56 -9.50
C VAL A 166 -7.96 -8.35 -8.57
N PHE A 167 -7.16 -8.37 -7.52
CA PHE A 167 -7.10 -7.35 -6.50
C PHE A 167 -5.71 -6.73 -6.42
N ALA A 168 -5.62 -5.46 -6.01
CA ALA A 168 -4.35 -4.81 -5.81
C ALA A 168 -4.29 -4.09 -4.47
N THR A 169 -3.16 -4.16 -3.81
CA THR A 169 -2.87 -3.40 -2.61
C THR A 169 -1.41 -2.99 -2.59
N GLY A 170 -1.09 -2.03 -1.76
CA GLY A 170 0.29 -1.61 -1.53
C GLY A 170 0.40 -0.62 -0.39
N VAL A 171 1.62 -0.42 0.07
CA VAL A 171 1.93 0.47 1.18
C VAL A 171 2.73 1.65 0.66
N SER A 172 2.42 2.88 1.12
CA SER A 172 3.16 4.09 0.74
C SER A 172 3.13 4.30 -0.79
N ALA A 173 4.27 4.35 -1.48
CA ALA A 173 4.32 4.43 -2.94
C ALA A 173 3.47 3.32 -3.63
N GLY A 174 3.46 2.09 -3.10
CA GLY A 174 2.58 1.02 -3.57
C GLY A 174 1.09 1.32 -3.33
N GLY A 175 0.77 2.03 -2.25
CA GLY A 175 -0.58 2.54 -1.97
C GLY A 175 -0.99 3.63 -2.97
N PHE A 176 -0.09 4.57 -3.28
CA PHE A 176 -0.31 5.57 -4.34
C PHE A 176 -0.47 4.92 -5.71
N MET A 177 0.30 3.86 -6.01
CA MET A 177 0.10 3.08 -7.23
C MET A 177 -1.24 2.34 -7.24
N SER A 178 -1.72 1.83 -6.11
CA SER A 178 -3.07 1.25 -5.99
C SER A 178 -4.15 2.28 -6.33
N ILE A 179 -4.01 3.53 -5.88
CA ILE A 179 -4.88 4.65 -6.27
C ILE A 179 -4.83 4.85 -7.80
N ARG A 180 -3.65 4.82 -8.41
CA ARG A 180 -3.52 4.95 -9.87
C ARG A 180 -4.23 3.83 -10.62
N LEU A 181 -4.09 2.59 -10.16
CA LEU A 181 -4.78 1.44 -10.76
C LEU A 181 -6.31 1.58 -10.67
N ALA A 182 -6.84 2.06 -9.54
CA ALA A 182 -8.27 2.36 -9.39
C ALA A 182 -8.77 3.43 -10.37
N LEU A 183 -7.91 4.35 -10.77
CA LEU A 183 -8.25 5.46 -11.64
C LEU A 183 -8.07 5.13 -13.13
N GLU A 184 -6.95 4.49 -13.51
CA GLU A 184 -6.57 4.31 -14.91
C GLU A 184 -6.85 2.90 -15.45
N ALA A 185 -7.01 1.89 -14.56
CA ALA A 185 -7.31 0.51 -14.93
C ALA A 185 -8.48 -0.10 -14.13
N PRO A 186 -9.61 0.62 -13.92
CA PRO A 186 -10.69 0.16 -13.01
C PRO A 186 -11.36 -1.13 -13.46
N SER A 187 -11.38 -1.44 -14.76
CA SER A 187 -11.94 -2.70 -15.27
C SER A 187 -11.04 -3.92 -15.08
N ARG A 188 -9.77 -3.68 -14.69
CA ARG A 188 -8.78 -4.74 -14.50
C ARG A 188 -8.75 -5.25 -13.07
N PHE A 189 -8.99 -4.35 -12.11
CA PHE A 189 -8.94 -4.64 -10.69
C PHE A 189 -10.34 -4.54 -10.08
N ARG A 190 -10.81 -5.64 -9.52
CA ARG A 190 -12.11 -5.73 -8.86
C ARG A 190 -12.20 -4.82 -7.65
N ALA A 191 -11.16 -4.81 -6.84
CA ALA A 191 -11.00 -3.92 -5.72
C ALA A 191 -9.52 -3.55 -5.54
N VAL A 192 -9.29 -2.38 -4.96
CA VAL A 192 -7.94 -1.95 -4.56
C VAL A 192 -7.94 -1.47 -3.10
N ALA A 193 -6.81 -1.67 -2.41
CA ALA A 193 -6.59 -1.13 -1.08
C ALA A 193 -5.31 -0.29 -1.07
N ALA A 194 -5.42 0.99 -0.74
CA ALA A 194 -4.31 1.91 -0.60
C ALA A 194 -3.97 2.08 0.88
N VAL A 195 -2.77 1.66 1.28
CA VAL A 195 -2.31 1.74 2.67
C VAL A 195 -1.25 2.83 2.80
N ALA A 196 -1.39 3.69 3.81
CA ALA A 196 -0.49 4.82 4.06
C ALA A 196 -0.33 5.70 2.79
N ALA A 197 -1.45 5.98 2.11
CA ALA A 197 -1.51 6.76 0.89
C ALA A 197 -2.85 7.48 0.77
N ASN A 198 -2.83 8.65 0.13
CA ASN A 198 -3.99 9.50 -0.10
C ASN A 198 -4.03 9.99 -1.56
N VAL A 199 -5.20 10.40 -2.04
CA VAL A 199 -5.33 11.00 -3.37
C VAL A 199 -4.57 12.32 -3.41
N PRO A 200 -3.68 12.57 -4.39
CA PRO A 200 -3.01 13.87 -4.53
C PRO A 200 -4.02 15.02 -4.67
N THR A 201 -3.65 16.22 -4.20
CA THR A 201 -4.45 17.43 -4.44
C THR A 201 -4.46 17.79 -5.93
N PRO A 202 -5.42 18.58 -6.43
CA PRO A 202 -5.51 18.91 -7.86
C PRO A 202 -4.21 19.46 -8.46
N GLU A 203 -3.44 20.23 -7.69
CA GLU A 203 -2.17 20.80 -8.12
C GLU A 203 -1.10 19.73 -8.34
N ASN A 204 -1.14 18.66 -7.53
CA ASN A 204 -0.20 17.54 -7.54
C ASN A 204 -0.70 16.33 -8.34
N PHE A 205 -1.88 16.40 -8.95
CA PHE A 205 -2.54 15.27 -9.62
C PHE A 205 -2.22 15.23 -11.11
N LYS A 206 -1.74 14.07 -11.64
CA LYS A 206 -1.43 13.88 -13.06
C LYS A 206 -2.21 12.75 -13.73
N CYS A 207 -2.88 11.87 -12.97
CA CYS A 207 -3.60 10.74 -13.54
C CYS A 207 -4.80 11.17 -14.40
N THR A 208 -5.13 10.34 -15.38
CA THR A 208 -6.32 10.50 -16.21
C THR A 208 -7.33 9.41 -15.86
N PRO A 209 -8.32 9.71 -15.01
CA PRO A 209 -9.31 8.72 -14.59
C PRO A 209 -10.11 8.19 -15.78
N ALA A 210 -10.18 6.87 -15.92
CA ALA A 210 -10.83 6.18 -17.03
C ALA A 210 -11.96 5.25 -16.54
N GLY A 211 -12.95 5.01 -17.40
CA GLY A 211 -14.00 4.01 -17.19
C GLY A 211 -14.91 4.26 -15.99
N GLN A 212 -15.47 3.18 -15.48
CA GLN A 212 -16.32 3.17 -14.28
C GLN A 212 -15.47 3.11 -13.01
N GLY A 213 -16.08 3.33 -11.83
CA GLY A 213 -15.39 3.17 -10.55
C GLY A 213 -15.12 1.69 -10.23
N THR A 214 -14.15 1.46 -9.34
CA THR A 214 -13.87 0.17 -8.71
C THR A 214 -14.00 0.30 -7.19
N SER A 215 -14.10 -0.81 -6.47
CA SER A 215 -14.10 -0.79 -5.00
C SER A 215 -12.74 -0.31 -4.47
N VAL A 216 -12.75 0.63 -3.52
CA VAL A 216 -11.52 1.24 -2.99
C VAL A 216 -11.55 1.26 -1.46
N MET A 217 -10.51 0.69 -0.85
CA MET A 217 -10.21 0.89 0.57
C MET A 217 -9.04 1.86 0.71
N ILE A 218 -9.17 2.82 1.64
CA ILE A 218 -8.08 3.65 2.14
C ILE A 218 -7.80 3.23 3.58
N MET A 219 -6.60 2.75 3.89
CA MET A 219 -6.22 2.33 5.24
C MET A 219 -5.03 3.14 5.72
N ASN A 220 -5.23 4.07 6.65
CA ASN A 220 -4.21 5.01 7.08
C ASN A 220 -4.14 5.15 8.60
N GLY A 221 -2.92 5.29 9.13
CA GLY A 221 -2.66 5.65 10.52
C GLY A 221 -2.85 7.14 10.77
N THR A 222 -3.47 7.51 11.91
CA THR A 222 -3.66 8.93 12.26
C THR A 222 -2.37 9.63 12.69
N ASP A 223 -1.36 8.85 13.12
CA ASP A 223 -0.05 9.32 13.59
C ASP A 223 1.05 9.03 12.57
N ASP A 224 0.68 8.94 11.27
CA ASP A 224 1.61 8.76 10.17
C ASP A 224 2.49 10.01 10.01
N PRO A 225 3.84 9.90 10.23
CA PRO A 225 4.73 11.05 10.15
C PRO A 225 5.14 11.41 8.72
N LEU A 226 4.78 10.60 7.72
CA LEU A 226 5.19 10.75 6.32
C LEU A 226 4.04 11.16 5.41
N VAL A 227 2.93 10.44 5.46
CA VAL A 227 1.71 10.75 4.70
C VAL A 227 0.63 11.22 5.66
N PRO A 228 0.39 12.54 5.77
CA PRO A 228 -0.47 13.08 6.81
C PRO A 228 -1.93 12.62 6.63
N PHE A 229 -2.51 12.05 7.69
CA PHE A 229 -3.92 11.62 7.72
C PHE A 229 -4.88 12.77 7.41
N ALA A 230 -4.56 13.97 7.90
CA ALA A 230 -5.35 15.18 7.70
C ALA A 230 -5.11 15.86 6.34
N GLY A 231 -4.28 15.25 5.47
CA GLY A 231 -3.85 15.87 4.22
C GLY A 231 -2.69 16.85 4.43
N GLY A 232 -2.11 17.30 3.33
CA GLY A 232 -0.96 18.20 3.34
C GLY A 232 0.24 17.63 2.58
N GLU A 233 1.44 18.16 2.85
CA GLU A 233 2.65 17.77 2.15
C GLU A 233 3.15 16.40 2.64
N VAL A 234 3.35 15.48 1.71
CA VAL A 234 4.02 14.19 1.97
C VAL A 234 5.50 14.45 2.15
N ASN A 235 6.01 14.27 3.36
CA ASN A 235 7.41 14.51 3.67
C ASN A 235 7.85 13.71 4.89
N LEU A 236 9.15 13.40 4.98
CA LEU A 236 9.74 12.82 6.18
C LEU A 236 10.54 13.90 6.92
N LEU A 237 10.06 14.28 8.10
CA LEU A 237 10.65 15.30 8.97
C LEU A 237 10.85 16.67 8.30
N GLY A 238 10.10 16.95 7.24
CA GLY A 238 10.21 18.21 6.47
C GLY A 238 11.50 18.36 5.64
N LEU A 239 12.39 17.37 5.64
CA LEU A 239 13.75 17.50 5.11
C LEU A 239 14.13 16.45 4.06
N PHE A 240 13.66 15.20 4.19
CA PHE A 240 14.25 14.07 3.48
C PHE A 240 13.46 13.61 2.26
N TYR A 241 12.19 13.96 2.15
CA TYR A 241 11.33 13.55 1.04
C TYR A 241 10.26 14.61 0.82
N LYS A 242 9.93 14.90 -0.43
CA LYS A 242 8.85 15.80 -0.81
C LYS A 242 8.01 15.13 -1.89
N GLY A 243 6.87 14.59 -1.51
CA GLY A 243 5.93 13.90 -2.42
C GLY A 243 4.78 14.80 -2.90
N GLY A 244 4.83 16.11 -2.58
CA GLY A 244 3.75 17.04 -2.87
C GLY A 244 2.55 16.90 -1.94
N ASN A 245 1.51 17.68 -2.19
CA ASN A 245 0.33 17.71 -1.33
C ASN A 245 -0.66 16.61 -1.67
N VAL A 246 -1.26 16.04 -0.63
CA VAL A 246 -2.34 15.06 -0.73
C VAL A 246 -3.59 15.55 0.01
N ARG A 247 -4.75 15.05 -0.38
CA ARG A 247 -6.02 15.19 0.35
C ARG A 247 -5.91 14.50 1.71
N SER A 248 -6.80 14.84 2.64
CA SER A 248 -6.99 14.01 3.82
C SER A 248 -7.49 12.61 3.44
N SER A 249 -7.33 11.65 4.37
CA SER A 249 -7.82 10.27 4.15
C SER A 249 -9.34 10.25 3.94
N ARG A 250 -10.08 11.09 4.66
CA ARG A 250 -11.54 11.21 4.49
C ARG A 250 -11.92 11.83 3.15
N GLU A 251 -11.22 12.89 2.70
CA GLU A 251 -11.43 13.47 1.37
C GLU A 251 -11.03 12.52 0.25
N SER A 252 -10.02 11.67 0.47
CA SER A 252 -9.63 10.62 -0.47
C SER A 252 -10.72 9.56 -0.62
N GLY A 253 -11.33 9.13 0.49
CA GLY A 253 -12.51 8.25 0.46
C GLY A 253 -13.70 8.91 -0.24
N GLN A 254 -14.01 10.16 0.10
CA GLN A 254 -15.08 10.93 -0.54
C GLN A 254 -14.86 11.09 -2.05
N TYR A 255 -13.62 11.34 -2.50
CA TYR A 255 -13.27 11.43 -3.92
C TYR A 255 -13.67 10.16 -4.69
N PHE A 256 -13.39 8.98 -4.14
CA PHE A 256 -13.79 7.73 -4.76
C PHE A 256 -15.29 7.45 -4.62
N ALA A 257 -15.92 7.85 -3.50
CA ALA A 257 -17.36 7.76 -3.32
C ALA A 257 -18.12 8.59 -4.37
N ASP A 258 -17.68 9.83 -4.62
CA ASP A 258 -18.26 10.69 -5.64
C ASP A 258 -18.10 10.06 -7.03
N ARG A 259 -16.91 9.54 -7.33
CA ARG A 259 -16.64 8.84 -8.59
C ARG A 259 -17.51 7.61 -8.79
N ASN A 260 -17.76 6.85 -7.73
CA ASN A 260 -18.61 5.65 -7.72
C ASN A 260 -20.10 5.99 -7.58
N GLN A 261 -20.45 7.28 -7.52
CA GLN A 261 -21.83 7.76 -7.36
C GLN A 261 -22.52 7.20 -6.10
N LEU A 262 -21.76 7.09 -5.01
CA LEU A 262 -22.25 6.67 -3.71
C LEU A 262 -22.82 7.89 -2.98
N THR A 263 -24.13 8.03 -3.00
CA THR A 263 -24.85 9.25 -2.52
C THR A 263 -25.51 9.06 -1.16
N GLY A 264 -25.36 7.89 -0.53
CA GLY A 264 -25.82 7.64 0.83
C GLY A 264 -24.99 8.39 1.86
N THR A 265 -25.56 8.65 3.02
CA THR A 265 -24.79 9.14 4.17
C THR A 265 -23.82 8.03 4.59
N PRO A 266 -22.52 8.31 4.71
CA PRO A 266 -21.57 7.28 5.10
C PRO A 266 -21.87 6.72 6.48
N ASP A 267 -21.81 5.40 6.62
CA ASP A 267 -21.86 4.72 7.89
C ASP A 267 -20.51 4.79 8.57
N THR A 268 -20.49 5.14 9.85
CA THR A 268 -19.26 5.19 10.64
C THR A 268 -19.36 4.27 11.83
N LYS A 269 -18.35 3.39 11.97
CA LYS A 269 -18.23 2.47 13.10
C LYS A 269 -16.86 2.63 13.73
N SER A 270 -16.81 2.80 15.04
CA SER A 270 -15.57 2.83 15.80
C SER A 270 -15.47 1.62 16.70
N THR A 271 -14.32 0.95 16.68
CA THR A 271 -14.05 -0.24 17.49
C THR A 271 -12.75 -0.06 18.23
N ALA A 272 -12.77 -0.14 19.54
CA ALA A 272 -11.54 -0.21 20.34
C ALA A 272 -10.87 -1.57 20.09
N VAL A 273 -9.56 -1.54 19.85
CA VAL A 273 -8.73 -2.73 19.74
C VAL A 273 -7.67 -2.72 20.86
N ALA A 274 -6.74 -3.67 20.87
CA ALA A 274 -5.75 -3.76 21.93
C ALA A 274 -4.77 -2.56 21.96
N ASP A 275 -4.09 -2.37 23.09
CA ASP A 275 -2.96 -1.45 23.27
C ASP A 275 -3.29 0.05 23.04
N GLY A 276 -4.52 0.48 23.31
CA GLY A 276 -4.93 1.87 23.16
C GLY A 276 -5.16 2.31 21.71
N VAL A 277 -5.12 1.38 20.78
CA VAL A 277 -5.47 1.60 19.37
C VAL A 277 -6.98 1.47 19.19
N SER A 278 -7.57 2.32 18.37
CA SER A 278 -8.94 2.15 17.88
C SER A 278 -9.00 2.23 16.37
N VAL A 279 -9.99 1.58 15.80
CA VAL A 279 -10.22 1.57 14.36
C VAL A 279 -11.54 2.26 14.09
N GLU A 280 -11.52 3.29 13.24
CA GLU A 280 -12.72 3.89 12.68
C GLU A 280 -12.87 3.41 11.24
N GLN A 281 -13.99 2.81 10.93
CA GLN A 281 -14.39 2.41 9.58
C GLN A 281 -15.47 3.38 9.10
N VAL A 282 -15.29 3.94 7.90
CA VAL A 282 -16.27 4.79 7.23
C VAL A 282 -16.60 4.14 5.91
N LEU A 283 -17.85 3.71 5.75
CA LEU A 283 -18.33 3.04 4.54
C LEU A 283 -19.26 3.97 3.77
N TRP A 284 -18.90 4.28 2.53
CA TRP A 284 -19.77 4.98 1.59
C TRP A 284 -20.58 3.98 0.77
N HIS A 285 -21.88 4.22 0.66
CA HIS A 285 -22.82 3.37 -0.05
C HIS A 285 -23.80 4.19 -0.89
N LYS A 286 -24.55 3.53 -1.76
CA LYS A 286 -25.64 4.17 -2.49
C LYS A 286 -26.77 4.53 -1.51
N ALA A 287 -27.39 5.69 -1.69
CA ALA A 287 -28.61 6.02 -0.94
C ALA A 287 -29.67 4.94 -1.15
N ALA A 288 -30.36 4.54 -0.07
CA ALA A 288 -31.51 3.66 -0.20
C ALA A 288 -32.55 4.30 -1.11
N LYS A 289 -33.00 3.61 -2.16
CA LYS A 289 -34.15 4.08 -2.94
C LYS A 289 -35.33 4.19 -1.99
N ASN A 290 -35.87 5.40 -1.79
CA ASN A 290 -37.11 5.59 -1.05
C ASN A 290 -38.22 4.75 -1.70
N MET A 291 -38.58 3.62 -1.08
CA MET A 291 -39.74 2.82 -1.47
C MET A 291 -41.04 3.47 -0.98
N ALA A 292 -41.15 4.79 -1.00
CA ALA A 292 -42.35 5.52 -0.70
C ALA A 292 -42.82 6.28 -1.94
N ALA A 293 -43.74 5.72 -2.64
CA ALA A 293 -44.85 6.22 -3.42
C ALA A 293 -44.97 5.48 -4.78
N ASN A 294 -46.05 4.71 -4.81
CA ASN A 294 -46.77 4.12 -5.95
C ASN A 294 -46.59 2.61 -6.16
N SER A 295 -47.34 1.91 -5.32
CA SER A 295 -47.86 0.56 -5.62
C SER A 295 -48.90 0.64 -6.77
N THR A 296 -48.48 0.66 -8.00
CA THR A 296 -49.25 0.21 -9.17
C THR A 296 -48.34 0.15 -10.37
N ALA A 297 -47.64 -0.94 -10.52
CA ALA A 297 -47.24 -1.60 -11.75
C ALA A 297 -46.13 -2.62 -11.41
N ALA A 298 -46.61 -3.84 -11.18
CA ALA A 298 -45.69 -5.00 -11.17
C ALA A 298 -45.18 -5.18 -12.61
N ASN A 299 -43.95 -4.73 -12.85
CA ASN A 299 -43.14 -5.28 -13.92
C ASN A 299 -41.75 -5.51 -13.32
N ASN A 300 -41.50 -6.79 -13.05
CA ASN A 300 -40.21 -7.39 -12.73
C ASN A 300 -39.20 -7.11 -13.85
N THR A 301 -38.39 -6.07 -13.71
CA THR A 301 -37.21 -5.87 -14.57
C THR A 301 -35.97 -5.44 -13.78
N ASP A 302 -36.00 -5.38 -12.45
CA ASP A 302 -34.83 -5.02 -11.63
C ASP A 302 -34.07 -6.24 -11.02
N ALA A 303 -34.34 -7.46 -11.53
CA ALA A 303 -33.62 -8.66 -11.10
C ALA A 303 -32.27 -8.87 -11.80
N ASN A 304 -31.78 -7.90 -12.59
CA ASN A 304 -30.56 -8.03 -13.38
C ASN A 304 -29.54 -6.91 -13.11
N ASP A 305 -29.62 -6.18 -11.98
CA ASP A 305 -28.51 -5.33 -11.53
C ASP A 305 -27.50 -6.17 -10.71
N SER A 306 -27.00 -7.24 -11.34
CA SER A 306 -25.79 -7.97 -10.91
C SER A 306 -24.51 -7.20 -11.23
N GLY A 307 -24.62 -5.92 -11.53
CA GLY A 307 -23.52 -4.97 -11.63
C GLY A 307 -22.91 -4.79 -10.25
N THR A 308 -21.73 -5.37 -10.08
CA THR A 308 -20.89 -5.29 -8.92
C THR A 308 -20.88 -3.87 -8.33
N ARG A 309 -21.41 -3.74 -7.13
CA ARG A 309 -21.46 -2.48 -6.38
C ARG A 309 -20.04 -2.08 -6.04
N ALA A 310 -19.50 -1.07 -6.70
CA ALA A 310 -18.22 -0.49 -6.28
C ALA A 310 -18.42 0.15 -4.90
N GLU A 311 -17.69 -0.32 -3.90
CA GLU A 311 -17.74 0.15 -2.52
C GLU A 311 -16.53 1.04 -2.22
N VAL A 312 -16.66 1.94 -1.26
CA VAL A 312 -15.55 2.75 -0.77
C VAL A 312 -15.53 2.69 0.75
N GLU A 313 -14.38 2.35 1.29
CA GLU A 313 -14.16 2.24 2.72
C GLU A 313 -12.90 3.01 3.14
N LEU A 314 -13.01 3.77 4.22
CA LEU A 314 -11.86 4.31 4.96
C LEU A 314 -11.70 3.51 6.25
N VAL A 315 -10.51 2.98 6.46
CA VAL A 315 -10.08 2.34 7.71
C VAL A 315 -9.03 3.24 8.37
N ALA A 316 -9.45 4.05 9.33
CA ALA A 316 -8.55 4.91 10.11
C ALA A 316 -8.04 4.15 11.34
N ILE A 317 -6.71 4.02 11.44
CA ILE A 317 -6.06 3.37 12.58
C ILE A 317 -5.59 4.47 13.54
N HIS A 318 -6.37 4.75 14.56
CA HIS A 318 -6.01 5.77 15.55
C HIS A 318 -4.79 5.33 16.37
N GLY A 319 -3.75 6.19 16.39
CA GLY A 319 -2.45 5.87 16.96
C GLY A 319 -1.56 5.02 16.07
N GLY A 320 -1.96 4.74 14.82
CA GLY A 320 -1.14 4.05 13.82
C GLY A 320 -0.20 5.00 13.08
N GLY A 321 1.01 4.54 12.77
CA GLY A 321 1.99 5.25 11.95
C GLY A 321 1.95 4.85 10.47
N HIS A 322 3.09 5.04 9.79
CA HIS A 322 3.24 4.80 8.36
C HIS A 322 3.40 3.31 8.04
N GLY A 323 2.33 2.61 7.78
CA GLY A 323 2.39 1.21 7.37
C GLY A 323 1.11 0.42 7.61
N LEU A 324 1.18 -0.85 7.26
CA LEU A 324 0.10 -1.82 7.44
C LEU A 324 0.16 -2.39 8.88
N PRO A 325 -0.92 -2.34 9.67
CA PRO A 325 -0.97 -2.99 10.99
C PRO A 325 -0.91 -4.51 10.82
N GLN A 326 -0.06 -5.18 11.61
CA GLN A 326 0.10 -6.64 11.62
C GLN A 326 0.94 -7.08 12.82
N ALA A 327 0.79 -8.33 13.27
CA ALA A 327 1.34 -8.81 14.54
C ALA A 327 2.78 -9.35 14.47
N TYR A 328 3.36 -9.55 13.28
CA TYR A 328 4.58 -10.36 13.11
C TYR A 328 5.86 -9.55 13.02
N TRP A 329 5.77 -8.30 12.53
CA TRP A 329 6.91 -7.43 12.35
C TRP A 329 6.57 -5.99 12.68
N ARG A 330 7.51 -5.28 13.29
CA ARG A 330 7.37 -3.85 13.58
C ARG A 330 8.26 -3.07 12.64
N ARG A 331 7.69 -2.11 11.94
CA ARG A 331 8.43 -1.15 11.13
C ARG A 331 9.38 -0.30 11.99
N PRO A 332 10.44 0.29 11.39
CA PRO A 332 11.29 1.26 12.07
C PRO A 332 10.46 2.34 12.78
N ARG A 333 10.83 2.68 14.03
CA ARG A 333 10.13 3.70 14.83
C ARG A 333 10.09 5.08 14.18
N LEU A 334 11.04 5.36 13.26
CA LEU A 334 11.05 6.58 12.47
C LEU A 334 9.76 6.76 11.64
N LEU A 335 9.09 5.66 11.29
CA LEU A 335 7.83 5.62 10.55
C LEU A 335 6.59 5.68 11.45
N GLY A 336 6.77 6.02 12.72
CA GLY A 336 5.68 6.12 13.69
C GLY A 336 5.32 4.79 14.35
N PRO A 337 4.23 4.76 15.14
CA PRO A 337 3.77 3.56 15.81
C PRO A 337 3.38 2.45 14.82
N SER A 338 3.69 1.20 15.18
CA SER A 338 3.33 0.01 14.39
C SER A 338 2.33 -0.83 15.19
N PRO A 339 1.02 -0.59 15.08
CA PRO A 339 0.00 -1.36 15.76
C PRO A 339 0.04 -2.83 15.32
N MET A 340 -0.16 -3.74 16.28
CA MET A 340 -0.22 -5.17 16.00
C MET A 340 -1.63 -5.62 15.58
N THR A 341 -2.63 -4.77 15.77
CA THR A 341 -4.04 -4.97 15.46
C THR A 341 -4.60 -3.71 14.81
N PRO A 342 -5.60 -3.85 13.88
CA PRO A 342 -6.13 -5.11 13.34
C PRO A 342 -5.11 -5.86 12.49
N ASP A 343 -5.41 -7.09 12.06
CA ASP A 343 -4.63 -7.79 11.02
C ASP A 343 -4.98 -7.14 9.67
N GLY A 344 -4.14 -6.20 9.25
CA GLY A 344 -4.36 -5.40 8.04
C GLY A 344 -4.49 -6.25 6.76
N PRO A 345 -3.63 -7.27 6.53
CA PRO A 345 -3.83 -8.20 5.42
C PRO A 345 -5.21 -8.87 5.42
N ALA A 346 -5.70 -9.32 6.60
CA ALA A 346 -7.01 -9.94 6.71
C ALA A 346 -8.16 -8.96 6.44
N VAL A 347 -8.06 -7.72 6.94
CA VAL A 347 -9.05 -6.66 6.64
C VAL A 347 -9.09 -6.36 5.15
N ILE A 348 -7.94 -6.26 4.48
CA ILE A 348 -7.87 -6.02 3.03
C ILE A 348 -8.44 -7.21 2.25
N TRP A 349 -8.13 -8.43 2.67
CA TRP A 349 -8.67 -9.64 2.02
C TRP A 349 -10.19 -9.71 2.16
N ALA A 350 -10.74 -9.48 3.35
CA ALA A 350 -12.19 -9.45 3.58
C ALA A 350 -12.89 -8.43 2.67
N PHE A 351 -12.41 -7.18 2.64
CA PHE A 351 -12.93 -6.15 1.73
C PHE A 351 -12.87 -6.58 0.26
N SER A 352 -11.77 -7.18 -0.17
CA SER A 352 -11.59 -7.62 -1.55
C SER A 352 -12.55 -8.77 -1.91
N HIS A 353 -12.72 -9.72 -1.00
CA HIS A 353 -13.59 -10.89 -1.19
C HIS A 353 -15.07 -10.52 -1.12
N ASP A 354 -15.47 -9.64 -0.20
CA ASP A 354 -16.87 -9.19 -0.08
C ASP A 354 -17.33 -8.38 -1.30
N SER A 355 -16.37 -7.84 -2.06
CA SER A 355 -16.62 -7.21 -3.35
C SER A 355 -16.88 -8.23 -4.47
N ASP A 356 -16.69 -9.54 -4.25
CA ASP A 356 -17.01 -10.58 -5.22
C ASP A 356 -18.53 -10.81 -5.29
N PRO A 357 -19.12 -11.01 -6.49
CA PRO A 357 -20.45 -11.54 -6.58
C PRO A 357 -20.45 -12.95 -5.99
N GLU A 358 -21.42 -13.26 -5.12
CA GLU A 358 -21.61 -14.64 -4.69
C GLU A 358 -21.54 -15.58 -5.90
N PRO A 359 -20.80 -16.71 -5.83
CA PRO A 359 -20.82 -17.68 -6.92
C PRO A 359 -22.27 -18.11 -7.09
N GLY A 360 -22.87 -17.73 -8.22
CA GLY A 360 -24.27 -18.01 -8.51
C GLY A 360 -24.53 -19.49 -8.28
N CYS A 361 -25.53 -19.81 -7.47
CA CYS A 361 -26.11 -21.15 -7.41
C CYS A 361 -26.46 -21.53 -8.85
N VAL A 362 -25.63 -22.35 -9.45
CA VAL A 362 -25.99 -23.09 -10.65
C VAL A 362 -27.11 -23.99 -10.20
N ASN A 363 -28.34 -23.60 -10.55
CA ASN A 363 -29.50 -24.48 -10.47
C ASN A 363 -29.21 -25.68 -11.37
N ASP A 364 -28.63 -26.73 -10.82
CA ASP A 364 -28.67 -28.05 -11.44
C ASP A 364 -30.11 -28.48 -11.46
N GLY A 365 -30.76 -28.12 -12.57
CA GLY A 365 -32.07 -28.62 -12.91
C GLY A 365 -31.99 -30.14 -13.07
N VAL A 366 -32.43 -30.83 -12.04
CA VAL A 366 -32.71 -32.26 -12.07
C VAL A 366 -33.75 -32.52 -13.20
N ARG A 367 -33.35 -33.30 -14.14
CA ARG A 367 -34.23 -34.22 -14.90
C ARG A 367 -33.66 -35.61 -14.87
#